data_d5600b6df72b327bbb277bd75e1f11d9
#
_entry.id   d5600b6df72b327bbb277bd75e1f11d9
#
_cell.length_a   1.000
_cell.length_b   1.000
_cell.length_c   1.000
_cell.angle_alpha   90.00
_cell.angle_beta   90.00
_cell.angle_gamma   90.00
#
_symmetry.space_group_name_H-M   'P 1'
#
loop_
_entity.id
_entity.type
_entity.pdbx_description
1 polymer ?
#
loop_
_entity_poly.entity_id
_entity_poly.type
_entity_poly.pdbx_seq_one_letter_code
_entity_poly.pdbx_strand_id
1 'polypeptide(L)'
;ITDLPPELDSYPKFNDYAGALAALAPDAVSINTWPDTHAEFAVMAFEAGAHVFLEKPVAETVPDAERVIAAARRHNRKLVIGYILRHHPSWAKLVELSHGLGKPLVMRMNLNQQSSGATWNVHKQLMSSISPIVDCGVHYVDMMCLMARAKPVKVHAIGAHLSNEIATDMYNYGQLQVTFDDGSVGWYEAGWGPMMSETAFFVKDVIGPKGCVSIIAAEETGQGHKSDDVDAHTKTNALRLHHGALTADGNFERSDEIIKTTEEPGHDDLCRLEQEFFLKAITEDLDLEEHMTDVLNSLRIVLAADQSIRTGEVVRL
;
A
#
# COMPACT_ATOMS: atom_id res chain seq x y z
N ILE A 1 23.66 -3.63 -13.05
CA ILE A 1 22.90 -2.35 -13.17
C ILE A 1 23.39 -1.71 -14.44
N THR A 2 22.60 -1.73 -15.51
CA THR A 2 23.07 -1.34 -16.85
C THR A 2 22.65 0.06 -17.27
N ASP A 3 21.62 0.64 -16.67
CA ASP A 3 21.04 1.91 -17.13
C ASP A 3 20.71 2.84 -15.96
N LEU A 4 21.74 3.28 -15.22
CA LEU A 4 21.57 4.33 -14.22
C LEU A 4 21.53 5.71 -14.90
N PRO A 5 20.76 6.66 -14.35
CA PRO A 5 20.80 8.06 -14.78
C PRO A 5 22.23 8.60 -14.76
N PRO A 6 22.63 9.41 -15.75
CA PRO A 6 24.01 9.93 -15.88
C PRO A 6 24.52 10.68 -14.64
N GLU A 7 23.64 11.32 -13.89
CA GLU A 7 23.96 12.02 -12.63
C GLU A 7 24.50 11.09 -11.54
N LEU A 8 24.23 9.78 -11.64
CA LEU A 8 24.72 8.76 -10.73
C LEU A 8 26.06 8.14 -11.17
N ASP A 9 26.63 8.56 -12.29
CA ASP A 9 27.87 7.98 -12.80
C ASP A 9 29.09 8.26 -11.91
N SER A 10 29.06 9.32 -11.10
CA SER A 10 30.12 9.67 -10.16
C SER A 10 30.15 8.79 -8.90
N TYR A 11 29.09 8.03 -8.62
CA TYR A 11 29.03 7.18 -7.44
C TYR A 11 29.65 5.80 -7.72
N PRO A 12 30.29 5.17 -6.71
CA PRO A 12 30.82 3.81 -6.84
C PRO A 12 29.69 2.80 -7.13
N LYS A 13 29.95 1.88 -8.05
CA LYS A 13 29.00 0.85 -8.47
C LYS A 13 29.53 -0.51 -8.05
N PHE A 14 28.66 -1.33 -7.45
CA PHE A 14 28.99 -2.68 -7.00
C PHE A 14 28.01 -3.69 -7.59
N ASN A 15 28.51 -4.90 -7.89
CA ASN A 15 27.70 -6.03 -8.30
C ASN A 15 27.46 -7.03 -7.15
N ASP A 16 28.04 -6.77 -5.98
CA ASP A 16 27.93 -7.58 -4.78
C ASP A 16 27.49 -6.68 -3.62
N TYR A 17 26.33 -6.99 -3.05
CA TYR A 17 25.73 -6.20 -2.00
C TYR A 17 26.54 -6.24 -0.69
N ALA A 18 27.03 -7.46 -0.32
CA ALA A 18 27.86 -7.61 0.88
C ALA A 18 29.17 -6.83 0.77
N GLY A 19 29.81 -6.90 -0.40
CA GLY A 19 31.01 -6.13 -0.69
C GLY A 19 30.75 -4.61 -0.67
N ALA A 20 29.59 -4.15 -1.16
CA ALA A 20 29.21 -2.75 -1.10
C ALA A 20 29.04 -2.27 0.35
N LEU A 21 28.33 -3.02 1.18
CA LEU A 21 28.15 -2.72 2.62
C LEU A 21 29.49 -2.64 3.35
N ALA A 22 30.36 -3.61 3.11
CA ALA A 22 31.69 -3.66 3.75
C ALA A 22 32.61 -2.49 3.31
N ALA A 23 32.55 -2.11 2.02
CA ALA A 23 33.41 -1.07 1.48
C ALA A 23 32.96 0.35 1.85
N LEU A 24 31.63 0.58 1.90
CA LEU A 24 31.07 1.91 2.10
C LEU A 24 30.68 2.19 3.56
N ALA A 25 30.43 1.13 4.35
CA ALA A 25 29.91 1.24 5.73
C ALA A 25 28.80 2.31 5.86
N PRO A 26 27.69 2.19 5.11
CA PRO A 26 26.69 3.24 5.01
C PRO A 26 25.93 3.40 6.34
N ASP A 27 25.53 4.63 6.68
CA ASP A 27 24.63 4.90 7.81
C ASP A 27 23.19 4.48 7.48
N ALA A 28 22.81 4.52 6.21
CA ALA A 28 21.48 4.18 5.74
C ALA A 28 21.52 3.56 4.34
N VAL A 29 20.56 2.68 4.04
CA VAL A 29 20.39 2.01 2.77
C VAL A 29 18.94 2.11 2.30
N SER A 30 18.72 2.42 1.02
CA SER A 30 17.43 2.29 0.35
C SER A 30 17.45 1.04 -0.52
N ILE A 31 16.52 0.10 -0.26
CA ILE A 31 16.40 -1.18 -0.95
C ILE A 31 15.17 -1.14 -1.86
N ASN A 32 15.41 -1.06 -3.17
CA ASN A 32 14.39 -0.96 -4.22
C ASN A 32 14.57 -2.11 -5.22
N THR A 33 14.72 -3.31 -4.70
CA THR A 33 14.91 -4.53 -5.47
C THR A 33 13.59 -5.30 -5.67
N TRP A 34 13.62 -6.51 -6.19
CA TRP A 34 12.46 -7.38 -6.23
C TRP A 34 12.15 -7.96 -4.85
N PRO A 35 10.86 -8.24 -4.55
CA PRO A 35 10.41 -8.67 -3.21
C PRO A 35 11.12 -9.90 -2.64
N ASP A 36 11.56 -10.82 -3.48
CA ASP A 36 12.28 -12.04 -3.10
C ASP A 36 13.63 -11.78 -2.42
N THR A 37 14.23 -10.61 -2.65
CA THR A 37 15.51 -10.21 -2.05
C THR A 37 15.37 -9.31 -0.82
N HIS A 38 14.18 -8.75 -0.58
CA HIS A 38 13.95 -7.73 0.43
C HIS A 38 14.40 -8.15 1.83
N ALA A 39 13.97 -9.32 2.28
CA ALA A 39 14.26 -9.78 3.63
C ALA A 39 15.75 -10.04 3.87
N GLU A 40 16.44 -10.64 2.90
CA GLU A 40 17.86 -10.91 3.02
C GLU A 40 18.67 -9.62 3.04
N PHE A 41 18.43 -8.72 2.09
CA PHE A 41 19.19 -7.47 1.98
C PHE A 41 18.93 -6.55 3.17
N ALA A 42 17.70 -6.48 3.68
CA ALA A 42 17.41 -5.68 4.87
C ALA A 42 18.16 -6.20 6.11
N VAL A 43 18.16 -7.53 6.33
CA VAL A 43 18.90 -8.13 7.45
C VAL A 43 20.40 -7.85 7.33
N MET A 44 20.99 -8.05 6.15
CA MET A 44 22.41 -7.75 5.92
C MET A 44 22.76 -6.28 6.19
N ALA A 45 21.88 -5.34 5.78
CA ALA A 45 22.08 -3.91 6.06
C ALA A 45 22.05 -3.62 7.57
N PHE A 46 21.11 -4.19 8.33
CA PHE A 46 21.05 -4.04 9.78
C PHE A 46 22.28 -4.63 10.46
N GLU A 47 22.75 -5.80 10.03
CA GLU A 47 23.98 -6.43 10.54
C GLU A 47 25.23 -5.58 10.25
N ALA A 48 25.25 -4.86 9.13
CA ALA A 48 26.27 -3.87 8.81
C ALA A 48 26.13 -2.55 9.58
N GLY A 49 25.04 -2.36 10.35
CA GLY A 49 24.81 -1.17 11.17
C GLY A 49 24.07 -0.04 10.46
N ALA A 50 23.50 -0.28 9.29
CA ALA A 50 22.74 0.71 8.54
C ALA A 50 21.26 0.77 8.94
N HIS A 51 20.65 1.96 8.85
CA HIS A 51 19.20 2.13 8.82
C HIS A 51 18.66 1.71 7.44
N VAL A 52 17.41 1.26 7.36
CA VAL A 52 16.86 0.73 6.10
C VAL A 52 15.56 1.41 5.73
N PHE A 53 15.50 1.96 4.53
CA PHE A 53 14.28 2.13 3.76
C PHE A 53 14.11 0.91 2.88
N LEU A 54 12.92 0.30 2.88
CA LEU A 54 12.66 -0.92 2.13
C LEU A 54 11.36 -0.76 1.33
N GLU A 55 11.44 -1.03 0.03
CA GLU A 55 10.25 -1.08 -0.81
C GLU A 55 9.25 -2.15 -0.33
N LYS A 56 8.00 -1.90 -0.64
CA LYS A 56 6.89 -2.85 -0.36
C LYS A 56 6.89 -4.03 -1.38
N PRO A 57 6.36 -5.17 -0.97
CA PRO A 57 6.05 -5.61 0.39
C PRO A 57 7.33 -5.85 1.19
N VAL A 58 7.26 -5.74 2.51
CA VAL A 58 8.44 -5.94 3.37
C VAL A 58 9.13 -7.28 3.15
N ALA A 59 8.38 -8.31 2.79
CA ALA A 59 8.83 -9.66 2.44
C ALA A 59 7.72 -10.42 1.72
N GLU A 60 8.03 -11.58 1.13
CA GLU A 60 7.05 -12.49 0.52
C GLU A 60 6.35 -13.40 1.53
N THR A 61 6.88 -13.51 2.77
CA THR A 61 6.31 -14.33 3.84
C THR A 61 6.23 -13.60 5.17
N VAL A 62 5.27 -13.98 6.03
CA VAL A 62 5.16 -13.43 7.39
C VAL A 62 6.40 -13.74 8.24
N PRO A 63 6.96 -14.97 8.24
CA PRO A 63 8.20 -15.25 8.99
C PRO A 63 9.39 -14.39 8.55
N ASP A 64 9.53 -14.11 7.26
CA ASP A 64 10.60 -13.23 6.78
C ASP A 64 10.37 -11.78 7.19
N ALA A 65 9.14 -11.27 7.15
CA ALA A 65 8.81 -9.95 7.67
C ALA A 65 9.12 -9.82 9.16
N GLU A 66 8.75 -10.81 9.96
CA GLU A 66 9.07 -10.87 11.40
C GLU A 66 10.60 -10.90 11.62
N ARG A 67 11.35 -11.61 10.79
CA ARG A 67 12.82 -11.67 10.82
C ARG A 67 13.45 -10.30 10.53
N VAL A 68 12.93 -9.56 9.52
CA VAL A 68 13.38 -8.20 9.18
C VAL A 68 13.12 -7.25 10.34
N ILE A 69 11.90 -7.23 10.89
CA ILE A 69 11.53 -6.38 12.03
C ILE A 69 12.36 -6.71 13.27
N ALA A 70 12.56 -8.00 13.56
CA ALA A 70 13.40 -8.44 14.67
C ALA A 70 14.86 -8.02 14.50
N ALA A 71 15.40 -8.05 13.28
CA ALA A 71 16.74 -7.57 12.99
C ALA A 71 16.88 -6.05 13.19
N ALA A 72 15.90 -5.26 12.71
CA ALA A 72 15.88 -3.81 12.95
C ALA A 72 15.92 -3.48 14.45
N ARG A 73 15.07 -4.14 15.25
CA ARG A 73 15.04 -3.98 16.72
C ARG A 73 16.35 -4.42 17.38
N ARG A 74 16.88 -5.58 17.01
CA ARG A 74 18.13 -6.13 17.59
C ARG A 74 19.32 -5.22 17.36
N HIS A 75 19.40 -4.59 16.20
CA HIS A 75 20.50 -3.69 15.85
C HIS A 75 20.22 -2.23 16.21
N ASN A 76 19.07 -1.93 16.80
CA ASN A 76 18.60 -0.56 17.09
C ASN A 76 18.70 0.35 15.88
N ARG A 77 18.13 -0.08 14.76
CA ARG A 77 18.11 0.66 13.49
C ARG A 77 16.66 0.92 13.05
N LYS A 78 16.47 2.05 12.39
CA LYS A 78 15.16 2.42 11.81
C LYS A 78 14.91 1.58 10.58
N LEU A 79 13.66 1.13 10.45
CA LEU A 79 13.09 0.47 9.28
C LEU A 79 11.87 1.26 8.86
N VAL A 80 11.86 1.78 7.64
CA VAL A 80 10.69 2.42 7.01
C VAL A 80 10.34 1.63 5.77
N ILE A 81 9.08 1.27 5.62
CA ILE A 81 8.57 0.59 4.43
C ILE A 81 7.91 1.61 3.51
N GLY A 82 8.15 1.47 2.19
CA GLY A 82 7.65 2.34 1.13
C GLY A 82 6.13 2.29 0.95
N TYR A 83 5.38 2.78 1.94
CA TYR A 83 3.93 2.91 1.88
C TYR A 83 3.56 4.33 1.44
N ILE A 84 3.69 4.57 0.15
CA ILE A 84 3.57 5.88 -0.50
C ILE A 84 2.28 6.64 -0.11
N LEU A 85 1.16 5.95 0.09
CA LEU A 85 -0.11 6.58 0.47
C LEU A 85 -0.07 7.24 1.85
N ARG A 86 0.81 6.79 2.76
CA ARG A 86 0.99 7.39 4.09
C ARG A 86 1.51 8.84 4.01
N HIS A 87 2.24 9.14 2.94
CA HIS A 87 2.88 10.44 2.71
C HIS A 87 2.05 11.37 1.80
N HIS A 88 0.95 10.85 1.25
CA HIS A 88 0.05 11.63 0.41
C HIS A 88 -0.89 12.49 1.28
N PRO A 89 -0.89 13.84 1.13
CA PRO A 89 -1.65 14.74 2.03
C PRO A 89 -3.14 14.43 2.08
N SER A 90 -3.73 14.11 0.93
CA SER A 90 -5.17 13.82 0.84
C SER A 90 -5.53 12.47 1.47
N TRP A 91 -4.65 11.46 1.35
CA TRP A 91 -4.84 10.18 2.02
C TRP A 91 -4.68 10.32 3.53
N ALA A 92 -3.71 11.11 4.01
CA ALA A 92 -3.59 11.44 5.42
C ALA A 92 -4.87 12.14 5.93
N LYS A 93 -5.44 13.05 5.13
CA LYS A 93 -6.72 13.72 5.46
C LYS A 93 -7.90 12.75 5.46
N LEU A 94 -7.94 11.79 4.53
CA LEU A 94 -8.96 10.72 4.52
C LEU A 94 -8.91 9.89 5.81
N VAL A 95 -7.70 9.50 6.25
CA VAL A 95 -7.49 8.78 7.53
C VAL A 95 -7.96 9.63 8.71
N GLU A 96 -7.56 10.89 8.79
CA GLU A 96 -7.98 11.81 9.84
C GLU A 96 -9.51 11.91 9.94
N LEU A 97 -10.18 12.13 8.81
CA LEU A 97 -11.64 12.24 8.75
C LEU A 97 -12.33 10.93 9.13
N SER A 98 -11.76 9.78 8.74
CA SER A 98 -12.32 8.47 9.07
C SER A 98 -12.41 8.23 10.58
N HIS A 99 -11.45 8.73 11.36
CA HIS A 99 -11.48 8.64 12.82
C HIS A 99 -12.65 9.40 13.45
N GLY A 100 -13.18 10.42 12.77
CA GLY A 100 -14.35 11.18 13.19
C GLY A 100 -15.69 10.47 12.99
N LEU A 101 -15.74 9.42 12.13
CA LEU A 101 -16.98 8.75 11.73
C LEU A 101 -17.55 7.79 12.79
N GLY A 102 -16.82 7.53 13.86
CA GLY A 102 -17.19 6.53 14.87
C GLY A 102 -16.83 5.10 14.44
N LYS A 103 -17.26 4.11 15.21
CA LYS A 103 -16.96 2.67 15.00
C LYS A 103 -18.25 1.85 15.08
N PRO A 104 -18.35 0.71 14.35
CA PRO A 104 -17.35 0.17 13.42
C PRO A 104 -17.27 0.95 12.11
N LEU A 105 -16.16 0.76 11.36
CA LEU A 105 -16.00 1.31 10.02
C LEU A 105 -16.28 0.26 8.94
N VAL A 106 -16.81 0.72 7.79
CA VAL A 106 -16.80 -0.03 6.53
C VAL A 106 -15.87 0.68 5.56
N MET A 107 -14.81 0.03 5.15
CA MET A 107 -13.77 0.58 4.27
C MET A 107 -13.83 -0.13 2.92
N ARG A 108 -14.03 0.62 1.83
CA ARG A 108 -14.15 0.06 0.48
C ARG A 108 -13.10 0.70 -0.43
N MET A 109 -12.25 -0.11 -1.01
CA MET A 109 -11.17 0.37 -1.87
C MET A 109 -10.94 -0.59 -3.03
N ASN A 110 -10.54 -0.07 -4.18
CA ASN A 110 -10.12 -0.91 -5.30
C ASN A 110 -8.99 -0.25 -6.11
N LEU A 111 -8.33 -1.07 -6.91
CA LEU A 111 -7.43 -0.65 -7.96
C LEU A 111 -7.45 -1.68 -9.09
N ASN A 112 -8.28 -1.45 -10.09
CA ASN A 112 -8.34 -2.24 -11.31
C ASN A 112 -7.59 -1.52 -12.43
N GLN A 113 -6.53 -2.13 -12.96
CA GLN A 113 -5.65 -1.51 -13.94
C GLN A 113 -5.80 -2.19 -15.30
N GLN A 114 -6.33 -1.47 -16.28
CA GLN A 114 -6.32 -1.90 -17.67
C GLN A 114 -4.94 -1.68 -18.26
N SER A 115 -4.09 -2.70 -18.16
CA SER A 115 -2.70 -2.62 -18.59
C SER A 115 -2.45 -3.26 -19.94
N SER A 116 -1.57 -2.64 -20.73
CA SER A 116 -1.16 -3.14 -22.04
C SER A 116 0.34 -2.87 -22.28
N GLY A 117 0.90 -3.47 -23.33
CA GLY A 117 2.28 -3.23 -23.75
C GLY A 117 3.30 -3.45 -22.63
N ALA A 118 4.13 -2.45 -22.35
CA ALA A 118 5.19 -2.51 -21.34
C ALA A 118 4.63 -2.75 -19.94
N THR A 119 3.57 -2.05 -19.57
CA THR A 119 2.91 -2.18 -18.25
C THR A 119 2.37 -3.59 -18.04
N TRP A 120 1.74 -4.17 -19.06
CA TRP A 120 1.27 -5.57 -18.98
C TRP A 120 2.45 -6.55 -18.81
N ASN A 121 3.58 -6.30 -19.48
CA ASN A 121 4.77 -7.13 -19.30
C ASN A 121 5.32 -7.07 -17.87
N VAL A 122 5.33 -5.88 -17.26
CA VAL A 122 5.73 -5.72 -15.84
C VAL A 122 4.76 -6.48 -14.92
N HIS A 123 3.45 -6.34 -15.12
CA HIS A 123 2.45 -7.06 -14.33
C HIS A 123 2.61 -8.59 -14.46
N LYS A 124 2.84 -9.11 -15.66
CA LYS A 124 3.13 -10.54 -15.85
C LYS A 124 4.39 -11.00 -15.12
N GLN A 125 5.43 -10.16 -15.11
CA GLN A 125 6.67 -10.47 -14.38
C GLN A 125 6.44 -10.47 -12.86
N LEU A 126 5.69 -9.50 -12.32
CA LEU A 126 5.29 -9.48 -10.91
C LEU A 126 4.47 -10.73 -10.55
N MET A 127 3.52 -11.11 -11.40
CA MET A 127 2.69 -12.30 -11.21
C MET A 127 3.45 -13.63 -11.35
N SER A 128 4.76 -13.62 -11.57
CA SER A 128 5.58 -14.82 -11.40
C SER A 128 5.77 -15.21 -9.92
N SER A 129 5.62 -14.27 -8.99
CA SER A 129 5.77 -14.51 -7.54
C SER A 129 4.63 -13.95 -6.69
N ILE A 130 4.12 -12.75 -7.00
CA ILE A 130 3.10 -12.07 -6.18
C ILE A 130 1.86 -11.69 -7.00
N SER A 131 0.70 -11.75 -6.36
CA SER A 131 -0.58 -11.39 -6.97
C SER A 131 -0.87 -9.88 -6.94
N PRO A 132 -1.85 -9.38 -7.73
CA PRO A 132 -2.33 -8.00 -7.62
C PRO A 132 -2.82 -7.64 -6.22
N ILE A 133 -3.38 -8.61 -5.50
CA ILE A 133 -3.84 -8.43 -4.10
C ILE A 133 -2.65 -8.19 -3.16
N VAL A 134 -1.53 -8.87 -3.36
CA VAL A 134 -0.34 -8.68 -2.52
C VAL A 134 0.38 -7.40 -2.91
N ASP A 135 0.67 -7.20 -4.18
CA ASP A 135 1.50 -6.07 -4.64
C ASP A 135 0.84 -4.71 -4.42
N CYS A 136 -0.35 -4.52 -4.98
CA CYS A 136 -1.09 -3.26 -4.84
C CYS A 136 -1.88 -3.19 -3.53
N GLY A 137 -2.47 -4.33 -3.14
CA GLY A 137 -3.38 -4.38 -1.99
C GLY A 137 -2.72 -4.02 -0.67
N VAL A 138 -1.43 -4.29 -0.52
CA VAL A 138 -0.70 -3.95 0.71
C VAL A 138 -0.78 -2.46 1.05
N HIS A 139 -0.77 -1.56 0.06
CA HIS A 139 -0.93 -0.12 0.28
C HIS A 139 -2.32 0.25 0.85
N TYR A 140 -3.38 -0.31 0.26
CA TYR A 140 -4.76 0.01 0.64
C TYR A 140 -5.16 -0.66 1.95
N VAL A 141 -4.69 -1.87 2.16
CA VAL A 141 -4.89 -2.59 3.43
C VAL A 141 -4.13 -1.91 4.58
N ASP A 142 -2.95 -1.34 4.29
CA ASP A 142 -2.23 -0.50 5.23
C ASP A 142 -3.05 0.74 5.64
N MET A 143 -3.67 1.43 4.67
CA MET A 143 -4.59 2.52 4.96
C MET A 143 -5.79 2.06 5.81
N MET A 144 -6.33 0.87 5.55
CA MET A 144 -7.40 0.29 6.38
C MET A 144 -6.93 0.05 7.82
N CYS A 145 -5.71 -0.43 8.04
CA CYS A 145 -5.14 -0.60 9.37
C CYS A 145 -5.03 0.76 10.10
N LEU A 146 -4.54 1.81 9.42
CA LEU A 146 -4.47 3.17 9.97
C LEU A 146 -5.85 3.74 10.34
N MET A 147 -6.88 3.50 9.53
CA MET A 147 -8.24 3.96 9.79
C MET A 147 -8.93 3.15 10.90
N ALA A 148 -8.76 1.82 10.85
CA ALA A 148 -9.39 0.94 11.82
C ALA A 148 -8.73 1.06 13.20
N ARG A 149 -7.40 1.19 13.31
CA ARG A 149 -6.67 1.12 14.58
C ARG A 149 -7.15 -0.03 15.46
N ALA A 150 -7.40 -1.18 14.83
CA ALA A 150 -7.94 -2.39 15.42
C ALA A 150 -7.20 -3.59 14.85
N LYS A 151 -7.25 -4.72 15.55
CA LYS A 151 -6.55 -5.93 15.13
C LYS A 151 -7.35 -6.66 14.05
N PRO A 152 -6.75 -7.00 12.89
CA PRO A 152 -7.41 -7.86 11.92
C PRO A 152 -7.54 -9.28 12.49
N VAL A 153 -8.70 -9.93 12.26
CA VAL A 153 -9.01 -11.25 12.85
C VAL A 153 -9.31 -12.34 11.85
N LYS A 154 -9.80 -11.99 10.66
CA LYS A 154 -10.06 -12.96 9.59
C LYS A 154 -10.13 -12.31 8.23
N VAL A 155 -9.77 -13.09 7.22
CA VAL A 155 -9.84 -12.71 5.80
C VAL A 155 -10.57 -13.79 5.02
N HIS A 156 -11.39 -13.36 4.06
CA HIS A 156 -11.93 -14.19 3.00
C HIS A 156 -11.68 -13.51 1.66
N ALA A 157 -11.35 -14.28 0.64
CA ALA A 157 -11.06 -13.71 -0.68
C ALA A 157 -11.49 -14.66 -1.80
N ILE A 158 -11.77 -14.07 -2.96
CA ILE A 158 -12.05 -14.76 -4.22
C ILE A 158 -11.10 -14.23 -5.29
N GLY A 159 -10.77 -15.06 -6.28
CA GLY A 159 -9.90 -14.69 -7.39
C GLY A 159 -10.35 -15.32 -8.69
N ALA A 160 -9.91 -14.73 -9.80
CA ALA A 160 -10.16 -15.23 -11.14
C ALA A 160 -8.91 -15.18 -12.00
N HIS A 161 -8.66 -16.25 -12.72
CA HIS A 161 -7.61 -16.36 -13.74
C HIS A 161 -8.21 -15.98 -15.10
N LEU A 162 -7.90 -14.78 -15.60
CA LEU A 162 -8.52 -14.21 -16.80
C LEU A 162 -7.57 -14.13 -18.01
N SER A 163 -6.34 -14.64 -17.90
CA SER A 163 -5.35 -14.57 -18.99
C SER A 163 -4.51 -15.84 -19.08
N ASN A 164 -4.38 -16.37 -20.27
CA ASN A 164 -3.48 -17.51 -20.54
C ASN A 164 -1.99 -17.13 -20.58
N GLU A 165 -1.66 -15.86 -20.40
CA GLU A 165 -0.29 -15.35 -20.41
C GLU A 165 0.38 -15.36 -19.02
N ILE A 166 -0.34 -15.78 -17.97
CA ILE A 166 0.17 -15.90 -16.60
C ILE A 166 0.19 -17.37 -16.17
N ALA A 167 0.91 -17.70 -15.10
CA ALA A 167 0.97 -19.05 -14.57
C ALA A 167 -0.43 -19.57 -14.18
N THR A 168 -0.69 -20.85 -14.40
CA THR A 168 -2.03 -21.47 -14.22
C THR A 168 -2.53 -21.46 -12.76
N ASP A 169 -1.64 -21.34 -11.80
CA ASP A 169 -1.91 -21.26 -10.36
C ASP A 169 -1.96 -19.81 -9.83
N MET A 170 -1.77 -18.83 -10.73
CA MET A 170 -1.87 -17.40 -10.43
C MET A 170 -3.22 -16.87 -10.90
N TYR A 171 -3.66 -15.77 -10.30
CA TYR A 171 -4.85 -15.02 -10.68
C TYR A 171 -4.48 -13.56 -10.97
N ASN A 172 -5.15 -12.95 -11.92
CA ASN A 172 -4.97 -11.53 -12.25
C ASN A 172 -6.16 -10.64 -11.90
N TYR A 173 -7.17 -11.21 -11.23
CA TYR A 173 -8.26 -10.50 -10.56
C TYR A 173 -8.49 -11.12 -9.18
N GLY A 174 -8.61 -10.30 -8.15
CA GLY A 174 -8.93 -10.75 -6.81
C GLY A 174 -9.71 -9.71 -6.01
N GLN A 175 -10.50 -10.22 -5.06
CA GLN A 175 -11.22 -9.40 -4.09
C GLN A 175 -11.07 -10.02 -2.72
N LEU A 176 -10.68 -9.21 -1.73
CA LEU A 176 -10.59 -9.62 -0.33
C LEU A 176 -11.61 -8.90 0.55
N GLN A 177 -11.98 -9.56 1.64
CA GLN A 177 -12.74 -9.01 2.75
C GLN A 177 -11.97 -9.28 4.04
N VAL A 178 -11.73 -8.26 4.85
CA VAL A 178 -11.09 -8.35 6.16
C VAL A 178 -12.06 -7.91 7.25
N THR A 179 -12.02 -8.58 8.41
CA THR A 179 -12.77 -8.18 9.60
C THR A 179 -11.78 -7.88 10.73
N PHE A 180 -12.03 -6.80 11.46
CA PHE A 180 -11.27 -6.36 12.62
C PHE A 180 -12.01 -6.68 13.92
N ASP A 181 -11.29 -6.71 15.05
CA ASP A 181 -11.84 -7.10 16.36
C ASP A 181 -12.81 -6.06 16.96
N ASP A 182 -12.79 -4.82 16.47
CA ASP A 182 -13.76 -3.76 16.81
C ASP A 182 -15.06 -3.83 15.97
N GLY A 183 -15.20 -4.86 15.12
CA GLY A 183 -16.32 -5.03 14.20
C GLY A 183 -16.19 -4.27 12.88
N SER A 184 -15.12 -3.48 12.69
CA SER A 184 -14.84 -2.85 11.41
C SER A 184 -14.57 -3.90 10.32
N VAL A 185 -14.92 -3.55 9.07
CA VAL A 185 -14.73 -4.41 7.90
C VAL A 185 -14.08 -3.64 6.76
N GLY A 186 -13.20 -4.31 6.05
CA GLY A 186 -12.56 -3.79 4.85
C GLY A 186 -12.86 -4.65 3.63
N TRP A 187 -12.98 -4.02 2.49
CA TRP A 187 -13.11 -4.64 1.18
C TRP A 187 -12.07 -4.03 0.25
N TYR A 188 -11.28 -4.88 -0.41
CA TYR A 188 -10.32 -4.43 -1.42
C TYR A 188 -10.40 -5.32 -2.66
N GLU A 189 -10.32 -4.70 -3.84
CA GLU A 189 -10.34 -5.37 -5.13
C GLU A 189 -9.18 -4.89 -5.98
N ALA A 190 -8.50 -5.83 -6.64
CA ALA A 190 -7.44 -5.55 -7.60
C ALA A 190 -7.56 -6.42 -8.84
N GLY A 191 -7.25 -5.83 -9.98
CA GLY A 191 -7.20 -6.56 -11.24
C GLY A 191 -6.17 -5.97 -12.20
N TRP A 192 -5.40 -6.85 -12.87
CA TRP A 192 -4.40 -6.47 -13.85
C TRP A 192 -4.65 -7.13 -15.19
N GLY A 193 -4.54 -6.35 -16.25
CA GLY A 193 -4.54 -6.88 -17.60
C GLY A 193 -5.35 -6.09 -18.60
N PRO A 194 -5.24 -6.43 -19.90
CA PRO A 194 -5.93 -5.72 -20.96
C PRO A 194 -7.46 -5.87 -20.94
N MET A 195 -7.97 -6.82 -20.14
CA MET A 195 -9.40 -7.08 -19.99
C MET A 195 -10.06 -6.26 -18.86
N MET A 196 -9.29 -5.52 -18.06
CA MET A 196 -9.86 -4.73 -16.96
C MET A 196 -10.65 -3.54 -17.48
N SER A 197 -11.67 -3.13 -16.70
CA SER A 197 -12.55 -2.01 -17.07
C SER A 197 -11.98 -0.68 -16.58
N GLU A 198 -11.94 0.30 -17.47
CA GLU A 198 -11.63 1.70 -17.12
C GLU A 198 -12.79 2.40 -16.39
N THR A 199 -14.01 1.85 -16.43
CA THR A 199 -15.19 2.54 -15.89
C THR A 199 -15.27 2.53 -14.37
N ALA A 200 -14.77 1.47 -13.71
CA ALA A 200 -14.88 1.28 -12.26
C ALA A 200 -13.53 0.95 -11.62
N PHE A 201 -12.49 1.61 -12.10
CA PHE A 201 -11.14 1.34 -11.60
C PHE A 201 -10.87 1.93 -10.22
N PHE A 202 -11.70 2.85 -9.74
CA PHE A 202 -11.41 3.65 -8.57
C PHE A 202 -12.62 3.81 -7.64
N VAL A 203 -12.60 3.13 -6.50
CA VAL A 203 -13.49 3.35 -5.35
C VAL A 203 -12.64 3.49 -4.10
N LYS A 204 -12.80 4.58 -3.37
CA LYS A 204 -12.11 4.85 -2.11
C LYS A 204 -13.08 5.54 -1.16
N ASP A 205 -13.74 4.80 -0.31
CA ASP A 205 -14.63 5.37 0.70
C ASP A 205 -14.59 4.65 2.05
N VAL A 206 -14.98 5.38 3.08
CA VAL A 206 -15.06 4.91 4.45
C VAL A 206 -16.39 5.37 5.03
N ILE A 207 -17.16 4.42 5.55
CA ILE A 207 -18.46 4.65 6.17
C ILE A 207 -18.35 4.32 7.66
N GLY A 208 -18.94 5.15 8.49
CA GLY A 208 -19.09 4.90 9.93
C GLY A 208 -20.46 5.36 10.44
N PRO A 209 -20.77 5.15 11.73
CA PRO A 209 -22.06 5.50 12.28
C PRO A 209 -22.45 6.99 12.17
N LYS A 210 -21.48 7.89 12.01
CA LYS A 210 -21.71 9.34 11.95
C LYS A 210 -21.71 9.90 10.52
N GLY A 211 -21.50 9.07 9.49
CA GLY A 211 -21.47 9.50 8.10
C GLY A 211 -20.45 8.74 7.27
N CYS A 212 -19.97 9.35 6.20
CA CYS A 212 -18.94 8.74 5.36
C CYS A 212 -17.98 9.79 4.79
N VAL A 213 -16.78 9.35 4.43
CA VAL A 213 -15.82 10.14 3.66
C VAL A 213 -15.41 9.35 2.42
N SER A 214 -15.40 10.03 1.27
CA SER A 214 -15.09 9.40 -0.02
C SER A 214 -14.10 10.27 -0.79
N ILE A 215 -13.19 9.64 -1.50
CA ILE A 215 -12.45 10.29 -2.56
C ILE A 215 -13.40 10.40 -3.75
N ILE A 216 -13.52 11.59 -4.32
CA ILE A 216 -14.33 11.82 -5.52
C ILE A 216 -13.40 12.09 -6.70
N ALA A 217 -13.52 11.28 -7.74
CA ALA A 217 -12.85 11.54 -9.00
C ALA A 217 -13.36 12.85 -9.61
N ALA A 218 -12.47 13.65 -10.18
CA ALA A 218 -12.89 14.85 -10.91
C ALA A 218 -13.64 14.45 -12.17
N GLU A 219 -14.95 14.55 -12.17
CA GLU A 219 -15.81 14.32 -13.35
C GLU A 219 -15.57 15.34 -14.48
N GLU A 220 -14.83 16.41 -14.21
CA GLU A 220 -14.88 17.62 -15.05
C GLU A 220 -13.65 17.87 -15.93
N THR A 221 -12.61 17.07 -15.91
CA THR A 221 -11.40 17.44 -16.67
C THR A 221 -11.34 16.91 -18.09
N GLY A 222 -12.27 16.06 -18.54
CA GLY A 222 -12.27 15.54 -19.93
C GLY A 222 -11.00 14.77 -20.34
N GLN A 223 -10.03 14.70 -19.49
CA GLN A 223 -8.83 13.87 -19.60
C GLN A 223 -9.12 12.58 -18.86
N GLY A 224 -9.55 11.56 -19.60
CA GLY A 224 -9.71 10.23 -19.06
C GLY A 224 -8.40 9.79 -18.44
N HIS A 225 -8.33 9.72 -17.12
CA HIS A 225 -7.21 9.08 -16.44
C HIS A 225 -7.22 7.62 -16.87
N LYS A 226 -6.10 7.17 -17.43
CA LYS A 226 -5.92 5.76 -17.71
C LYS A 226 -5.61 5.03 -16.40
N SER A 227 -6.21 3.90 -16.18
CA SER A 227 -6.05 3.12 -14.96
C SER A 227 -4.65 2.50 -14.80
N ASP A 228 -3.82 2.52 -15.85
CA ASP A 228 -2.41 2.12 -15.82
C ASP A 228 -1.44 3.28 -15.56
N ASP A 229 -1.94 4.51 -15.38
CA ASP A 229 -1.13 5.67 -15.00
C ASP A 229 -0.86 5.64 -13.49
N VAL A 230 0.43 5.60 -13.12
CA VAL A 230 0.87 5.54 -11.71
C VAL A 230 0.36 6.75 -10.92
N ASP A 231 0.36 7.95 -11.49
CA ASP A 231 -0.16 9.15 -10.85
C ASP A 231 -1.67 9.07 -10.59
N ALA A 232 -2.43 8.42 -11.48
CA ALA A 232 -3.88 8.30 -11.32
C ALA A 232 -4.28 7.44 -10.11
N HIS A 233 -3.40 6.56 -9.62
CA HIS A 233 -3.66 5.68 -8.49
C HIS A 233 -3.65 6.40 -7.15
N THR A 234 -2.88 7.47 -7.04
CA THR A 234 -2.69 8.21 -5.80
C THR A 234 -3.53 9.47 -5.73
N LYS A 235 -3.80 10.14 -6.86
CA LYS A 235 -4.57 11.40 -6.92
C LYS A 235 -5.98 11.26 -6.38
N THR A 236 -6.40 12.27 -5.62
CA THR A 236 -7.70 12.28 -4.95
C THR A 236 -8.62 13.39 -5.46
N ASN A 237 -8.10 14.45 -6.08
CA ASN A 237 -8.82 15.64 -6.55
C ASN A 237 -9.68 16.33 -5.48
N ALA A 238 -10.52 15.61 -4.76
CA ALA A 238 -11.31 16.11 -3.64
C ALA A 238 -11.79 14.99 -2.72
N LEU A 239 -12.09 15.33 -1.48
CA LEU A 239 -12.78 14.48 -0.52
C LEU A 239 -14.19 15.02 -0.29
N ARG A 240 -15.19 14.13 -0.23
CA ARG A 240 -16.54 14.42 0.19
C ARG A 240 -16.78 13.83 1.56
N LEU A 241 -17.11 14.71 2.53
CA LEU A 241 -17.51 14.31 3.87
C LEU A 241 -19.03 14.47 4.00
N HIS A 242 -19.71 13.36 4.23
CA HIS A 242 -21.14 13.31 4.48
C HIS A 242 -21.40 13.15 5.99
N HIS A 243 -22.38 13.90 6.51
CA HIS A 243 -22.80 13.87 7.90
C HIS A 243 -24.10 13.09 8.06
N GLY A 244 -24.09 11.99 8.83
CA GLY A 244 -25.21 11.06 8.94
C GLY A 244 -26.28 11.47 9.99
N ALA A 245 -26.11 12.59 10.72
CA ALA A 245 -27.07 13.03 11.71
C ALA A 245 -28.36 13.56 11.06
N LEU A 246 -29.52 13.21 11.66
CA LEU A 246 -30.83 13.62 11.18
C LEU A 246 -31.52 14.54 12.17
N THR A 247 -32.26 15.54 11.65
CA THR A 247 -33.21 16.34 12.38
C THR A 247 -34.40 15.50 12.84
N ALA A 248 -35.25 16.05 13.71
CA ALA A 248 -36.50 15.42 14.16
C ALA A 248 -37.45 15.09 12.97
N ASP A 249 -37.39 15.87 11.89
CA ASP A 249 -38.20 15.67 10.68
C ASP A 249 -37.56 14.66 9.68
N GLY A 250 -36.43 14.03 10.05
CA GLY A 250 -35.75 13.01 9.23
C GLY A 250 -34.89 13.54 8.10
N ASN A 251 -34.60 14.82 8.04
CA ASN A 251 -33.67 15.41 7.09
C ASN A 251 -32.25 15.41 7.65
N PHE A 252 -31.23 15.47 6.79
CA PHE A 252 -29.86 15.64 7.25
C PHE A 252 -29.69 16.99 7.93
N GLU A 253 -29.05 16.99 9.12
CA GLU A 253 -28.78 18.23 9.88
C GLU A 253 -27.73 19.12 9.18
N ARG A 254 -26.81 18.51 8.45
CA ARG A 254 -25.71 19.20 7.76
C ARG A 254 -25.60 18.75 6.31
N SER A 255 -25.30 19.70 5.44
CA SER A 255 -24.93 19.40 4.05
C SER A 255 -23.56 18.75 3.99
N ASP A 256 -23.31 18.03 2.90
CA ASP A 256 -22.00 17.47 2.59
C ASP A 256 -20.94 18.57 2.46
N GLU A 257 -19.74 18.28 2.92
CA GLU A 257 -18.58 19.14 2.77
C GLU A 257 -17.68 18.59 1.64
N ILE A 258 -17.30 19.46 0.71
CA ILE A 258 -16.32 19.15 -0.33
C ILE A 258 -14.99 19.78 0.06
N ILE A 259 -14.01 18.92 0.32
CA ILE A 259 -12.64 19.30 0.68
C ILE A 259 -11.80 19.15 -0.58
N LYS A 260 -11.50 20.25 -1.24
CA LYS A 260 -10.64 20.25 -2.43
C LYS A 260 -9.22 20.00 -2.01
N THR A 261 -8.57 19.10 -2.72
CA THR A 261 -7.16 18.81 -2.60
C THR A 261 -6.46 19.46 -3.80
N THR A 262 -5.74 20.54 -3.54
CA THR A 262 -4.98 21.27 -4.55
C THR A 262 -3.49 20.94 -4.43
N GLU A 263 -2.77 20.99 -5.53
CA GLU A 263 -1.31 20.79 -5.55
C GLU A 263 -0.90 19.42 -4.98
N GLU A 264 -1.63 18.38 -5.38
CA GLU A 264 -1.28 17.02 -4.97
C GLU A 264 0.07 16.62 -5.58
N PRO A 265 0.97 16.03 -4.77
CA PRO A 265 2.25 15.57 -5.25
C PRO A 265 2.07 14.48 -6.32
N GLY A 266 2.94 14.49 -7.32
CA GLY A 266 3.09 13.38 -8.26
C GLY A 266 3.83 12.20 -7.61
N HIS A 267 3.94 11.09 -8.33
CA HIS A 267 4.60 9.89 -7.83
C HIS A 267 6.04 10.15 -7.34
N ASP A 268 6.84 10.86 -8.12
CA ASP A 268 8.24 11.18 -7.76
C ASP A 268 8.34 12.04 -6.50
N ASP A 269 7.41 13.00 -6.34
CA ASP A 269 7.34 13.80 -5.12
C ASP A 269 6.96 12.96 -3.89
N LEU A 270 6.05 12.00 -4.07
CA LEU A 270 5.68 11.07 -2.99
C LEU A 270 6.86 10.18 -2.60
N CYS A 271 7.61 9.64 -3.57
CA CYS A 271 8.85 8.90 -3.29
C CYS A 271 9.87 9.77 -2.53
N ARG A 272 9.99 11.06 -2.89
CA ARG A 272 10.85 12.00 -2.16
C ARG A 272 10.37 12.20 -0.72
N LEU A 273 9.06 12.36 -0.49
CA LEU A 273 8.48 12.51 0.84
C LEU A 273 8.71 11.27 1.73
N GLU A 274 8.67 10.06 1.16
CA GLU A 274 9.04 8.84 1.90
C GLU A 274 10.49 8.86 2.36
N GLN A 275 11.41 9.26 1.49
CA GLN A 275 12.83 9.36 1.83
C GLN A 275 13.09 10.47 2.87
N GLU A 276 12.38 11.60 2.77
CA GLU A 276 12.43 12.67 3.77
C GLU A 276 11.91 12.17 5.14
N PHE A 277 10.83 11.39 5.16
CA PHE A 277 10.34 10.76 6.38
C PHE A 277 11.34 9.76 6.96
N PHE A 278 11.98 8.95 6.11
CA PHE A 278 13.03 8.03 6.54
C PHE A 278 14.21 8.79 7.17
N LEU A 279 14.70 9.84 6.53
CA LEU A 279 15.75 10.68 7.09
C LEU A 279 15.33 11.32 8.42
N LYS A 280 14.10 11.81 8.51
CA LYS A 280 13.54 12.35 9.74
C LYS A 280 13.47 11.30 10.85
N ALA A 281 13.04 10.08 10.51
CA ALA A 281 12.99 8.97 11.48
C ALA A 281 14.36 8.64 12.09
N ILE A 282 15.42 8.78 11.30
CA ILE A 282 16.80 8.59 11.76
C ILE A 282 17.27 9.78 12.62
N THR A 283 17.12 11.00 12.11
CA THR A 283 17.72 12.20 12.73
C THR A 283 16.99 12.65 14.00
N GLU A 284 15.69 12.40 14.09
CA GLU A 284 14.86 12.73 15.27
C GLU A 284 14.59 11.52 16.17
N ASP A 285 15.17 10.36 15.86
CA ASP A 285 15.01 9.07 16.59
C ASP A 285 13.53 8.69 16.80
N LEU A 286 12.70 8.80 15.75
CA LEU A 286 11.26 8.53 15.85
C LEU A 286 10.98 7.08 16.30
N ASP A 287 9.95 6.91 17.13
CA ASP A 287 9.37 5.59 17.42
C ASP A 287 8.56 5.11 16.20
N LEU A 288 8.90 3.93 15.70
CA LEU A 288 8.26 3.29 14.53
C LEU A 288 7.53 1.99 14.89
N GLU A 289 7.24 1.71 16.17
CA GLU A 289 6.60 0.44 16.57
C GLU A 289 5.17 0.30 16.04
N GLU A 290 4.40 1.39 15.97
CA GLU A 290 3.08 1.37 15.31
C GLU A 290 3.24 1.09 13.81
N HIS A 291 4.22 1.72 13.15
CA HIS A 291 4.50 1.46 11.73
C HIS A 291 4.84 -0.02 11.49
N MET A 292 5.69 -0.63 12.32
CA MET A 292 6.04 -2.05 12.21
C MET A 292 4.83 -2.97 12.43
N THR A 293 3.96 -2.60 13.35
CA THR A 293 2.72 -3.34 13.61
C THR A 293 1.80 -3.33 12.41
N ASP A 294 1.60 -2.16 11.80
CA ASP A 294 0.76 -2.02 10.60
C ASP A 294 1.36 -2.73 9.39
N VAL A 295 2.68 -2.63 9.18
CA VAL A 295 3.42 -3.36 8.15
C VAL A 295 3.16 -4.86 8.25
N LEU A 296 3.25 -5.41 9.46
CA LEU A 296 3.01 -6.83 9.68
C LEU A 296 1.54 -7.21 9.49
N ASN A 297 0.60 -6.38 9.96
CA ASN A 297 -0.83 -6.62 9.81
C ASN A 297 -1.25 -6.53 8.33
N SER A 298 -0.81 -5.53 7.59
CA SER A 298 -1.13 -5.39 6.17
C SER A 298 -0.60 -6.57 5.35
N LEU A 299 0.64 -7.00 5.60
CA LEU A 299 1.20 -8.18 4.94
C LEU A 299 0.41 -9.46 5.29
N ARG A 300 0.09 -9.70 6.57
CA ARG A 300 -0.72 -10.84 7.00
C ARG A 300 -2.07 -10.88 6.31
N ILE A 301 -2.75 -9.74 6.16
CA ILE A 301 -4.05 -9.67 5.50
C ILE A 301 -3.95 -10.06 4.02
N VAL A 302 -3.00 -9.49 3.28
CA VAL A 302 -2.89 -9.77 1.83
C VAL A 302 -2.41 -11.20 1.54
N LEU A 303 -1.52 -11.76 2.35
CA LEU A 303 -1.10 -13.16 2.23
C LEU A 303 -2.21 -14.13 2.65
N ALA A 304 -3.00 -13.79 3.67
CA ALA A 304 -4.19 -14.57 4.04
C ALA A 304 -5.26 -14.52 2.93
N ALA A 305 -5.35 -13.42 2.19
CA ALA A 305 -6.23 -13.33 1.03
C ALA A 305 -5.76 -14.27 -0.10
N ASP A 306 -4.47 -14.31 -0.40
CA ASP A 306 -3.91 -15.28 -1.36
C ASP A 306 -4.18 -16.73 -0.93
N GLN A 307 -3.98 -17.04 0.36
CA GLN A 307 -4.32 -18.34 0.90
C GLN A 307 -5.80 -18.66 0.75
N SER A 308 -6.68 -17.70 1.06
CA SER A 308 -8.14 -17.87 0.94
C SER A 308 -8.56 -18.14 -0.51
N ILE A 309 -7.99 -17.43 -1.49
CA ILE A 309 -8.24 -17.65 -2.92
C ILE A 309 -7.84 -19.08 -3.33
N ARG A 310 -6.69 -19.57 -2.88
CA ARG A 310 -6.17 -20.90 -3.23
C ARG A 310 -6.95 -22.03 -2.58
N THR A 311 -7.45 -21.83 -1.36
CA THR A 311 -8.14 -22.87 -0.57
C THR A 311 -9.67 -22.80 -0.63
N GLY A 312 -10.24 -21.64 -0.98
CA GLY A 312 -11.67 -21.37 -0.86
C GLY A 312 -12.16 -21.16 0.57
N GLU A 313 -11.24 -21.11 1.55
CA GLU A 313 -11.58 -21.08 2.97
C GLU A 313 -11.35 -19.70 3.59
N VAL A 314 -12.05 -19.42 4.69
CA VAL A 314 -11.78 -18.25 5.54
C VAL A 314 -10.49 -18.47 6.32
N VAL A 315 -9.54 -17.54 6.23
CA VAL A 315 -8.28 -17.58 6.99
C VAL A 315 -8.43 -16.74 8.26
N ARG A 316 -8.09 -17.30 9.42
CA ARG A 316 -7.97 -16.56 10.70
C ARG A 316 -6.56 -16.06 10.90
N LEU A 317 -6.44 -14.82 11.39
CA LEU A 317 -5.17 -14.12 11.61
C LEU A 317 -4.74 -14.17 13.08
#